data_0e10a0005d0dac4f454061e9db23f231
#
_entry.id   0e10a0005d0dac4f454061e9db23f231
#
_cell.length_a   1.000
_cell.length_b   1.000
_cell.length_c   1.000
_cell.angle_alpha   90.00
_cell.angle_beta   90.00
_cell.angle_gamma   90.00
#
_symmetry.space_group_name_H-M   'P 1'
#
loop_
_entity.id
_entity.type
_entity.pdbx_description
1 polymer ?
#
loop_
_entity_poly.entity_id
_entity_poly.type
_entity_poly.pdbx_seq_one_letter_code
_entity_poly.pdbx_strand_id
1 'polypeptide(L)'
;MKQKFLGNQKGQSMVETALILPIVVLLLTGIIDFGLLFNNYLVITNASREAARNAAVGCTDLEINMLVANMTSTLDQSKMETKIHPVQADRVKGEEVTITITYDNVLLTPLVSSIVPNPLKLTTKTVMRIE
;
A
#
# COMPACT_ATOMS: atom_id res chain seq x y z
N MET A 1 11.47 46.44 -46.42
CA MET A 1 10.98 46.53 -45.04
C MET A 1 11.11 45.15 -44.40
N LYS A 2 12.11 44.95 -43.54
CA LYS A 2 12.24 43.70 -42.75
C LYS A 2 11.43 43.88 -41.47
N GLN A 3 10.23 43.32 -41.38
CA GLN A 3 9.53 43.23 -40.13
C GLN A 3 10.31 42.28 -39.23
N LYS A 4 10.97 42.81 -38.21
CA LYS A 4 11.47 42.05 -37.08
C LYS A 4 10.26 41.52 -36.30
N PHE A 5 9.92 40.26 -36.50
CA PHE A 5 9.14 39.51 -35.54
C PHE A 5 9.97 39.41 -34.26
N LEU A 6 9.87 40.42 -33.42
CA LEU A 6 10.31 40.32 -32.03
C LEU A 6 9.31 39.39 -31.35
N GLY A 7 9.59 38.09 -31.43
CA GLY A 7 8.85 37.08 -30.69
C GLY A 7 8.79 37.51 -29.22
N ASN A 8 7.59 37.65 -28.70
CA ASN A 8 7.36 38.02 -27.30
C ASN A 8 7.89 36.91 -26.40
N GLN A 9 9.16 37.01 -25.98
CA GLN A 9 9.85 36.01 -25.17
C GLN A 9 9.08 35.67 -23.90
N LYS A 10 8.29 36.63 -23.35
CA LYS A 10 7.40 36.37 -22.19
C LYS A 10 6.26 35.45 -22.56
N GLY A 11 5.68 35.56 -23.73
CA GLY A 11 4.62 34.67 -24.20
C GLY A 11 5.14 33.25 -24.46
N GLN A 12 6.33 33.09 -25.01
CA GLN A 12 6.96 31.82 -25.29
C GLN A 12 7.27 31.06 -23.97
N SER A 13 7.83 31.76 -22.99
CA SER A 13 8.09 31.17 -21.65
C SER A 13 6.81 30.74 -20.93
N MET A 14 5.71 31.47 -21.08
CA MET A 14 4.41 31.07 -20.50
C MET A 14 3.88 29.79 -21.14
N VAL A 15 3.99 29.62 -22.45
CA VAL A 15 3.56 28.43 -23.17
C VAL A 15 4.41 27.21 -22.75
N GLU A 16 5.72 27.39 -22.63
CA GLU A 16 6.64 26.36 -22.20
C GLU A 16 6.30 25.87 -20.77
N THR A 17 6.08 26.81 -19.85
CA THR A 17 5.65 26.50 -18.47
C THR A 17 4.29 25.78 -18.46
N ALA A 18 3.34 26.22 -19.27
CA ALA A 18 2.02 25.62 -19.37
C ALA A 18 2.06 24.15 -19.87
N LEU A 19 3.04 23.82 -20.72
CA LEU A 19 3.25 22.43 -21.20
C LEU A 19 3.95 21.55 -20.17
N ILE A 20 4.85 22.11 -19.37
CA ILE A 20 5.60 21.37 -18.34
C ILE A 20 4.75 21.13 -17.10
N LEU A 21 3.89 22.08 -16.71
CA LEU A 21 3.10 22.04 -15.49
C LEU A 21 2.26 20.73 -15.34
N PRO A 22 1.52 20.26 -16.35
CA PRO A 22 0.77 19.00 -16.27
C PRO A 22 1.67 17.80 -15.98
N ILE A 23 2.88 17.77 -16.55
CA ILE A 23 3.84 16.68 -16.35
C ILE A 23 4.36 16.70 -14.90
N VAL A 24 4.68 17.88 -14.38
CA VAL A 24 5.12 18.05 -12.98
C VAL A 24 4.02 17.62 -12.02
N VAL A 25 2.78 18.03 -12.24
CA VAL A 25 1.62 17.65 -11.42
C VAL A 25 1.43 16.12 -11.44
N LEU A 26 1.53 15.50 -12.62
CA LEU A 26 1.43 14.03 -12.76
C LEU A 26 2.52 13.31 -11.98
N LEU A 27 3.75 13.77 -12.04
CA LEU A 27 4.87 13.20 -11.26
C LEU A 27 4.64 13.35 -9.76
N LEU A 28 4.21 14.51 -9.30
CA LEU A 28 3.95 14.78 -7.88
C LEU A 28 2.82 13.88 -7.34
N THR A 29 1.72 13.77 -8.07
CA THR A 29 0.61 12.89 -7.66
C THR A 29 1.02 11.42 -7.66
N GLY A 30 1.83 10.98 -8.61
CA GLY A 30 2.38 9.62 -8.64
C GLY A 30 3.27 9.33 -7.42
N ILE A 31 4.11 10.29 -7.00
CA ILE A 31 4.94 10.16 -5.80
C ILE A 31 4.08 10.05 -4.54
N ILE A 32 3.00 10.82 -4.44
CA ILE A 32 2.06 10.76 -3.30
C ILE A 32 1.37 9.39 -3.25
N ASP A 33 0.81 8.91 -4.36
CA ASP A 33 0.16 7.60 -4.43
C ASP A 33 1.13 6.46 -4.04
N PHE A 34 2.36 6.52 -4.55
CA PHE A 34 3.38 5.53 -4.20
C PHE A 34 3.76 5.59 -2.73
N GLY A 35 3.88 6.80 -2.16
CA GLY A 35 4.16 7.00 -0.74
C GLY A 35 3.07 6.40 0.16
N LEU A 36 1.79 6.62 -0.18
CA LEU A 36 0.65 6.04 0.54
C LEU A 36 0.61 4.51 0.42
N LEU A 37 0.83 3.99 -0.78
CA LEU A 37 0.90 2.56 -1.04
C LEU A 37 2.00 1.88 -0.21
N PHE A 38 3.18 2.48 -0.19
CA PHE A 38 4.32 1.97 0.56
C PHE A 38 4.06 2.01 2.08
N ASN A 39 3.47 3.10 2.57
CA ASN A 39 3.05 3.20 3.96
C ASN A 39 2.07 2.08 4.33
N ASN A 40 1.02 1.87 3.53
CA ASN A 40 0.02 0.82 3.77
C ASN A 40 0.66 -0.57 3.75
N TYR A 41 1.60 -0.82 2.84
CA TYR A 41 2.36 -2.07 2.78
C TYR A 41 3.20 -2.30 4.04
N LEU A 42 3.85 -1.27 4.57
CA LEU A 42 4.61 -1.36 5.82
C LEU A 42 3.69 -1.65 7.01
N VAL A 43 2.53 -1.02 7.09
CA VAL A 43 1.55 -1.24 8.16
C VAL A 43 1.10 -2.70 8.19
N ILE A 44 0.65 -3.27 7.05
CA ILE A 44 0.22 -4.68 7.00
C ILE A 44 1.38 -5.65 7.21
N THR A 45 2.61 -5.31 6.80
CA THR A 45 3.78 -6.14 7.01
C THR A 45 4.16 -6.21 8.48
N ASN A 46 4.13 -5.09 9.19
CA ASN A 46 4.39 -5.06 10.63
C ASN A 46 3.30 -5.82 11.42
N ALA A 47 2.03 -5.61 11.05
CA ALA A 47 0.92 -6.34 11.64
C ALA A 47 1.04 -7.87 11.42
N SER A 48 1.43 -8.29 10.22
CA SER A 48 1.64 -9.71 9.90
C SER A 48 2.76 -10.35 10.73
N ARG A 49 3.86 -9.63 10.97
CA ARG A 49 4.97 -10.11 11.79
C ARG A 49 4.58 -10.27 13.25
N GLU A 50 3.90 -9.27 13.81
CA GLU A 50 3.46 -9.31 15.19
C GLU A 50 2.36 -10.36 15.40
N ALA A 51 1.44 -10.50 14.45
CA ALA A 51 0.44 -11.57 14.45
C ALA A 51 1.07 -12.95 14.42
N ALA A 52 2.09 -13.18 13.57
CA ALA A 52 2.80 -14.44 13.49
C ALA A 52 3.53 -14.76 14.78
N ARG A 53 4.14 -13.76 15.42
CA ARG A 53 4.80 -13.91 16.73
C ARG A 53 3.80 -14.34 17.82
N ASN A 54 2.65 -13.68 17.89
CA ASN A 54 1.61 -14.01 18.87
C ASN A 54 1.00 -15.40 18.59
N ALA A 55 0.83 -15.76 17.32
CA ALA A 55 0.38 -17.09 16.93
C ALA A 55 1.38 -18.19 17.36
N ALA A 56 2.68 -17.91 17.23
CA ALA A 56 3.76 -18.85 17.60
C ALA A 56 3.80 -19.13 19.11
N VAL A 57 3.45 -18.17 19.95
CA VAL A 57 3.39 -18.34 21.41
C VAL A 57 2.03 -18.82 21.92
N GLY A 58 1.10 -19.17 21.03
CA GLY A 58 -0.15 -19.84 21.38
C GLY A 58 -1.36 -18.93 21.58
N CYS A 59 -1.31 -17.66 21.16
CA CYS A 59 -2.49 -16.78 21.18
C CYS A 59 -3.62 -17.34 20.31
N THR A 60 -4.86 -17.07 20.70
CA THR A 60 -6.05 -17.49 19.95
C THR A 60 -6.20 -16.73 18.62
N ASP A 61 -6.88 -17.33 17.65
CA ASP A 61 -7.13 -16.67 16.37
C ASP A 61 -7.96 -15.37 16.54
N LEU A 62 -8.83 -15.32 17.54
CA LEU A 62 -9.59 -14.12 17.89
C LEU A 62 -8.68 -12.99 18.36
N GLU A 63 -7.77 -13.28 19.29
CA GLU A 63 -6.80 -12.30 19.80
C GLU A 63 -5.88 -11.79 18.69
N ILE A 64 -5.44 -12.67 17.80
CA ILE A 64 -4.61 -12.31 16.64
C ILE A 64 -5.37 -11.39 15.69
N ASN A 65 -6.63 -11.69 15.38
CA ASN A 65 -7.45 -10.83 14.52
C ASN A 65 -7.70 -9.46 15.16
N MET A 66 -7.92 -9.39 16.47
CA MET A 66 -8.05 -8.12 17.21
C MET A 66 -6.75 -7.32 17.21
N LEU A 67 -5.61 -7.99 17.37
CA LEU A 67 -4.29 -7.37 17.28
C LEU A 67 -4.05 -6.77 15.89
N VAL A 68 -4.32 -7.54 14.82
CA VAL A 68 -4.19 -7.06 13.44
C VAL A 68 -5.09 -5.85 13.20
N ALA A 69 -6.37 -5.91 13.62
CA ALA A 69 -7.29 -4.79 13.48
C ALA A 69 -6.82 -3.53 14.21
N ASN A 70 -6.26 -3.66 15.41
CA ASN A 70 -5.69 -2.53 16.15
C ASN A 70 -4.46 -1.94 15.46
N MET A 71 -3.54 -2.78 15.00
CA MET A 71 -2.31 -2.32 14.33
C MET A 71 -2.58 -1.70 12.96
N THR A 72 -3.66 -2.09 12.32
CA THR A 72 -4.08 -1.60 10.99
C THR A 72 -5.27 -0.64 11.07
N SER A 73 -5.51 -0.02 12.23
CA SER A 73 -6.65 0.89 12.47
C SER A 73 -6.69 2.12 11.54
N THR A 74 -5.56 2.47 10.94
CA THR A 74 -5.45 3.53 9.93
C THR A 74 -5.92 3.11 8.54
N LEU A 75 -6.13 1.81 8.32
CA LEU A 75 -6.58 1.23 7.06
C LEU A 75 -8.07 0.88 7.12
N ASP A 76 -8.70 0.83 5.95
CA ASP A 76 -10.10 0.42 5.82
C ASP A 76 -10.23 -1.10 6.05
N GLN A 77 -10.77 -1.48 7.20
CA GLN A 77 -10.92 -2.89 7.60
C GLN A 77 -11.82 -3.69 6.64
N SER A 78 -12.73 -3.02 5.92
CA SER A 78 -13.62 -3.68 4.93
C SER A 78 -12.88 -4.19 3.69
N LYS A 79 -11.66 -3.66 3.44
CA LYS A 79 -10.80 -4.00 2.31
C LYS A 79 -9.64 -4.92 2.70
N MET A 80 -9.64 -5.41 3.94
CA MET A 80 -8.58 -6.24 4.48
C MET A 80 -9.06 -7.65 4.76
N GLU A 81 -8.24 -8.63 4.42
CA GLU A 81 -8.45 -10.04 4.72
C GLU A 81 -7.24 -10.60 5.47
N THR A 82 -7.48 -11.25 6.60
CA THR A 82 -6.43 -11.94 7.37
C THR A 82 -6.69 -13.44 7.34
N LYS A 83 -5.67 -14.21 6.94
CA LYS A 83 -5.70 -15.67 6.94
C LYS A 83 -4.62 -16.20 7.87
N ILE A 84 -5.01 -17.11 8.75
CA ILE A 84 -4.15 -17.78 9.72
C ILE A 84 -4.14 -19.26 9.39
N HIS A 85 -2.98 -19.85 9.16
CA HIS A 85 -2.85 -21.27 8.85
C HIS A 85 -1.61 -21.87 9.54
N PRO A 86 -1.74 -22.98 10.28
CA PRO A 86 -2.98 -23.64 10.66
C PRO A 86 -3.84 -22.81 11.63
N VAL A 87 -5.14 -23.11 11.68
CA VAL A 87 -6.04 -22.52 12.70
C VAL A 87 -5.60 -22.99 14.09
N GLN A 88 -5.99 -22.25 15.13
CA GLN A 88 -5.57 -22.51 16.50
C GLN A 88 -5.69 -23.99 16.93
N ALA A 89 -6.80 -24.65 16.56
CA ALA A 89 -7.07 -26.02 16.93
C ALA A 89 -6.08 -27.05 16.36
N ASP A 90 -5.47 -26.72 15.22
CA ASP A 90 -4.57 -27.60 14.47
C ASP A 90 -3.08 -27.21 14.65
N ARG A 91 -2.77 -26.25 15.53
CA ARG A 91 -1.40 -25.83 15.79
C ARG A 91 -0.66 -26.86 16.64
N VAL A 92 0.45 -27.35 16.12
CA VAL A 92 1.31 -28.29 16.79
C VAL A 92 2.67 -27.65 17.08
N LYS A 93 3.16 -27.81 18.29
CA LYS A 93 4.49 -27.32 18.71
C LYS A 93 5.58 -27.84 17.76
N GLY A 94 6.40 -26.94 17.29
CA GLY A 94 7.50 -27.23 16.37
C GLY A 94 7.14 -27.14 14.89
N GLU A 95 5.85 -27.01 14.54
CA GLU A 95 5.39 -26.73 13.18
C GLU A 95 5.39 -25.23 12.87
N GLU A 96 5.07 -24.89 11.63
CA GLU A 96 5.03 -23.50 11.17
C GLU A 96 3.61 -22.94 11.20
N VAL A 97 3.47 -21.71 11.68
CA VAL A 97 2.26 -20.91 11.51
C VAL A 97 2.51 -19.82 10.46
N THR A 98 1.58 -19.69 9.54
CA THR A 98 1.60 -18.70 8.45
C THR A 98 0.49 -17.69 8.65
N ILE A 99 0.83 -16.43 8.69
CA ILE A 99 -0.12 -15.31 8.66
C ILE A 99 -0.04 -14.64 7.30
N THR A 100 -1.17 -14.54 6.63
CA THR A 100 -1.29 -13.81 5.36
C THR A 100 -2.29 -12.69 5.53
N ILE A 101 -1.86 -11.45 5.29
CA ILE A 101 -2.73 -10.27 5.28
C ILE A 101 -2.79 -9.75 3.86
N THR A 102 -3.99 -9.54 3.36
CA THR A 102 -4.26 -8.96 2.04
C THR A 102 -5.06 -7.70 2.21
N TYR A 103 -4.67 -6.64 1.52
CA TYR A 103 -5.34 -5.34 1.55
C TYR A 103 -5.54 -4.81 0.13
N ASP A 104 -6.77 -4.43 -0.21
CA ASP A 104 -7.11 -3.83 -1.48
C ASP A 104 -6.90 -2.31 -1.42
N ASN A 105 -5.71 -1.87 -1.86
CA ASN A 105 -5.30 -0.47 -1.85
C ASN A 105 -5.89 0.27 -3.04
N VAL A 106 -6.68 1.32 -2.79
CA VAL A 106 -7.24 2.19 -3.82
C VAL A 106 -6.27 3.32 -4.12
N LEU A 107 -5.92 3.48 -5.39
CA LEU A 107 -5.10 4.58 -5.88
C LEU A 107 -5.97 5.84 -6.01
N LEU A 108 -5.45 6.99 -5.56
CA LEU A 108 -6.16 8.27 -5.57
C LEU A 108 -6.13 8.92 -6.95
N THR A 109 -5.05 8.71 -7.71
CA THR A 109 -4.82 9.39 -8.99
C THR A 109 -5.45 8.62 -10.14
N PRO A 110 -6.41 9.22 -10.90
CA PRO A 110 -7.07 8.57 -12.03
C PRO A 110 -6.11 8.16 -13.15
N LEU A 111 -5.03 8.92 -13.35
CA LEU A 111 -4.02 8.64 -14.37
C LEU A 111 -3.19 7.39 -14.03
N VAL A 112 -2.81 7.21 -12.77
CA VAL A 112 -2.09 6.01 -12.32
C VAL A 112 -3.01 4.79 -12.38
N SER A 113 -4.27 4.94 -12.00
CA SER A 113 -5.28 3.87 -12.07
C SER A 113 -5.61 3.40 -13.50
N SER A 114 -5.27 4.20 -14.51
CA SER A 114 -5.43 3.79 -15.92
C SER A 114 -4.32 2.86 -16.41
N ILE A 115 -3.18 2.84 -15.72
CA ILE A 115 -1.99 2.07 -16.09
C ILE A 115 -1.83 0.85 -15.19
N VAL A 116 -2.21 0.98 -13.92
CA VAL A 116 -2.08 -0.06 -12.89
C VAL A 116 -3.49 -0.52 -12.46
N PRO A 117 -3.70 -1.83 -12.20
CA PRO A 117 -4.98 -2.32 -11.69
C PRO A 117 -5.42 -1.56 -10.43
N ASN A 118 -6.68 -1.13 -10.39
CA ASN A 118 -7.26 -0.47 -9.24
C ASN A 118 -8.55 -1.20 -8.80
N PRO A 119 -8.64 -1.74 -7.59
CA PRO A 119 -7.67 -1.64 -6.48
C PRO A 119 -6.40 -2.47 -6.70
N LEU A 120 -5.27 -1.98 -6.19
CA LEU A 120 -4.02 -2.72 -6.16
C LEU A 120 -3.98 -3.61 -4.92
N LYS A 121 -3.88 -4.91 -5.14
CA LYS A 121 -3.85 -5.89 -4.05
C LYS A 121 -2.45 -5.97 -3.42
N LEU A 122 -2.36 -5.55 -2.17
CA LEU A 122 -1.16 -5.70 -1.34
C LEU A 122 -1.28 -6.99 -0.54
N THR A 123 -0.29 -7.85 -0.58
CA THR A 123 -0.27 -9.10 0.18
C THR A 123 1.05 -9.22 0.93
N THR A 124 0.97 -9.55 2.21
CA THR A 124 2.12 -9.90 3.04
C THR A 124 1.92 -11.29 3.63
N LYS A 125 3.00 -12.05 3.72
CA LYS A 125 3.01 -13.39 4.29
C LYS A 125 4.17 -13.50 5.27
N THR A 126 3.87 -13.90 6.50
CA THR A 126 4.88 -14.16 7.53
C THR A 126 4.73 -15.58 8.05
N VAL A 127 5.84 -16.27 8.17
CA VAL A 127 5.91 -17.64 8.69
C VAL A 127 6.75 -17.64 9.95
N MET A 128 6.25 -18.27 11.02
CA MET A 128 6.98 -18.47 12.26
C MET A 128 6.79 -19.90 12.78
N ARG A 129 7.77 -20.39 13.55
CA ARG A 129 7.69 -21.69 14.19
C ARG A 129 6.95 -21.59 15.52
N ILE A 130 6.04 -22.52 15.76
CA ILE A 130 5.24 -22.63 16.99
C ILE A 130 6.14 -23.17 18.12
N GLU A 131 6.18 -22.45 19.25
CA GLU A 131 6.97 -22.79 20.45
C GLU A 131 6.27 -23.77 21.40
#